data_0c7f03c76b4da851fed349d9f6b33d61
#
_entry.id   0c7f03c76b4da851fed349d9f6b33d61
#
_cell.length_a   1.000
_cell.length_b   1.000
_cell.length_c   1.000
_cell.angle_alpha   90.00
_cell.angle_beta   90.00
_cell.angle_gamma   90.00
#
_symmetry.space_group_name_H-M   'P 1'
#
loop_
_entity.id
_entity.type
_entity.pdbx_description
1 polymer ?
#
loop_
_entity_poly.entity_id
_entity_poly.type
_entity_poly.pdbx_seq_one_letter_code
_entity_poly.pdbx_strand_id
1 'polypeptide(L)'
;MDTVKIELDGVYAGWNIELRRNVSARILIDLQGDTAVQFAAFARLVVGHNFKDIEGNAAADILDAPVAAITAAMEKWATAISALPNA
;
A
#
# COMPACT_ATOMS: atom_id res chain seq x y z
N MET A 1 -17.49 -0.32 2.80
CA MET A 1 -16.43 -0.35 1.78
C MET A 1 -15.50 -1.52 2.06
N ASP A 2 -15.10 -2.22 1.04
CA ASP A 2 -14.30 -3.42 1.20
C ASP A 2 -12.81 -3.05 1.20
N THR A 3 -12.19 -3.09 2.37
CA THR A 3 -10.79 -2.70 2.53
C THR A 3 -10.02 -3.76 3.28
N VAL A 4 -8.69 -3.68 3.17
CA VAL A 4 -7.76 -4.53 3.90
C VAL A 4 -6.84 -3.62 4.72
N LYS A 5 -6.69 -3.92 5.99
CA LYS A 5 -5.76 -3.20 6.85
C LYS A 5 -4.46 -3.99 6.93
N ILE A 6 -3.37 -3.32 6.60
CA ILE A 6 -2.03 -3.90 6.61
C ILE A 6 -1.24 -3.27 7.76
N GLU A 7 -0.61 -4.10 8.57
CA GLU A 7 0.30 -3.64 9.61
C GLU A 7 1.70 -4.08 9.27
N LEU A 8 2.65 -3.15 9.38
CA LEU A 8 4.05 -3.45 9.13
C LEU A 8 4.72 -3.96 10.40
N ASP A 9 5.86 -4.59 10.22
CA ASP A 9 6.63 -5.13 11.33
C ASP A 9 8.09 -4.69 11.22
N GLY A 10 8.97 -5.23 12.05
CA GLY A 10 10.38 -4.86 12.02
C GLY A 10 10.57 -3.39 12.39
N VAL A 11 11.36 -2.69 11.59
CA VAL A 11 11.68 -1.28 11.85
C VAL A 11 10.46 -0.37 11.69
N TYR A 12 9.41 -0.85 11.03
CA TYR A 12 8.18 -0.09 10.83
C TYR A 12 7.04 -0.61 11.71
N ALA A 13 7.36 -1.32 12.78
CA ALA A 13 6.33 -1.85 13.68
C ALA A 13 5.43 -0.71 14.18
N GLY A 14 4.13 -0.94 14.15
CA GLY A 14 3.14 0.07 14.53
C GLY A 14 2.64 0.92 13.37
N TRP A 15 3.30 0.86 12.22
CA TRP A 15 2.80 1.54 11.02
C TRP A 15 1.72 0.70 10.37
N ASN A 16 0.62 1.34 10.00
CA ASN A 16 -0.47 0.63 9.34
C ASN A 16 -1.03 1.46 8.21
N ILE A 17 -1.68 0.77 7.29
CA ILE A 17 -2.26 1.37 6.11
C ILE A 17 -3.52 0.58 5.75
N GLU A 18 -4.55 1.28 5.36
CA GLU A 18 -5.79 0.67 4.90
C GLU A 18 -5.91 0.89 3.40
N LEU A 19 -6.15 -0.18 2.67
CA LEU A 19 -6.17 -0.18 1.22
C LEU A 19 -7.45 -0.82 0.72
N ARG A 20 -7.89 -0.38 -0.46
CA ARG A 20 -9.03 -1.01 -1.12
C ARG A 20 -8.64 -2.43 -1.51
N ARG A 21 -9.56 -3.35 -1.27
CA ARG A 21 -9.39 -4.74 -1.66
C ARG A 21 -9.73 -4.94 -3.14
N ASN A 22 -10.71 -4.20 -3.62
CA ASN A 22 -11.25 -4.35 -4.95
C ASN A 22 -10.53 -3.39 -5.90
N VAL A 23 -9.89 -3.92 -6.93
CA VAL A 23 -9.11 -3.13 -7.87
C VAL A 23 -9.69 -3.27 -9.27
N SER A 24 -9.62 -2.17 -10.02
CA SER A 24 -9.99 -2.22 -11.42
C SER A 24 -8.89 -2.89 -12.25
N ALA A 25 -9.24 -3.33 -13.45
CA ALA A 25 -8.25 -3.91 -14.36
C ALA A 25 -7.15 -2.90 -14.67
N ARG A 26 -7.49 -1.62 -14.79
CA ARG A 26 -6.49 -0.58 -15.07
C ARG A 26 -5.48 -0.47 -13.94
N ILE A 27 -5.94 -0.48 -12.69
CA ILE A 27 -5.01 -0.41 -11.56
C ILE A 27 -4.12 -1.65 -11.52
N LEU A 28 -4.68 -2.82 -11.80
CA LEU A 28 -3.89 -4.03 -11.84
C LEU A 28 -2.78 -3.97 -12.91
N ILE A 29 -3.11 -3.43 -14.08
CA ILE A 29 -2.13 -3.24 -15.15
C ILE A 29 -1.04 -2.29 -14.69
N ASP A 30 -1.41 -1.17 -14.06
CA ASP A 30 -0.45 -0.18 -13.59
C ASP A 30 0.45 -0.74 -12.48
N LEU A 31 -0.08 -1.61 -11.63
CA LEU A 31 0.71 -2.27 -10.59
C LEU A 31 1.77 -3.21 -11.16
N GLN A 32 1.62 -3.60 -12.42
CA GLN A 32 2.60 -4.43 -13.13
C GLN A 32 3.53 -3.60 -14.01
N GLY A 33 3.37 -2.29 -14.00
CA GLY A 33 4.20 -1.39 -14.78
C GLY A 33 5.54 -1.09 -14.13
N ASP A 34 6.18 -0.01 -14.58
CA ASP A 34 7.44 0.39 -13.97
C ASP A 34 7.21 0.94 -12.56
N THR A 35 8.29 1.21 -11.84
CA THR A 35 8.22 1.58 -10.43
C THR A 35 7.38 2.83 -10.20
N ALA A 36 7.53 3.85 -11.02
CA ALA A 36 6.78 5.09 -10.86
C ALA A 36 5.28 4.87 -11.03
N VAL A 37 4.90 4.13 -12.08
CA VAL A 37 3.50 3.81 -12.36
C VAL A 37 2.94 2.91 -11.27
N GLN A 38 3.73 1.96 -10.82
CA GLN A 38 3.34 1.02 -9.77
C GLN A 38 3.03 1.74 -8.46
N PHE A 39 3.91 2.65 -8.05
CA PHE A 39 3.71 3.41 -6.81
C PHE A 39 2.52 4.34 -6.91
N ALA A 40 2.33 4.99 -8.06
CA ALA A 40 1.18 5.87 -8.26
C ALA A 40 -0.13 5.08 -8.19
N ALA A 41 -0.17 3.88 -8.77
CA ALA A 41 -1.35 3.02 -8.71
C ALA A 41 -1.63 2.58 -7.28
N PHE A 42 -0.59 2.21 -6.54
CA PHE A 42 -0.73 1.81 -5.14
C PHE A 42 -1.32 2.95 -4.31
N ALA A 43 -0.83 4.17 -4.52
CA ALA A 43 -1.32 5.34 -3.80
C ALA A 43 -2.81 5.56 -3.99
N ARG A 44 -3.34 5.20 -5.15
CA ARG A 44 -4.78 5.34 -5.44
C ARG A 44 -5.64 4.37 -4.65
N LEU A 45 -5.05 3.32 -4.10
CA LEU A 45 -5.78 2.33 -3.31
C LEU A 45 -5.84 2.70 -1.83
N VAL A 46 -5.02 3.66 -1.39
CA VAL A 46 -4.91 4.00 0.02
C VAL A 46 -6.15 4.75 0.48
N VAL A 47 -6.79 4.24 1.54
CA VAL A 47 -7.92 4.89 2.19
C VAL A 47 -7.43 5.71 3.38
N GLY A 48 -6.46 5.19 4.12
CA GLY A 48 -5.88 5.89 5.25
C GLY A 48 -4.60 5.21 5.71
N HIS A 49 -3.77 5.94 6.43
CA HIS A 49 -2.51 5.40 6.94
C HIS A 49 -1.98 6.27 8.06
N ASN A 50 -1.02 5.71 8.81
CA ASN A 50 -0.27 6.47 9.81
C ASN A 50 1.23 6.50 9.49
N PHE A 51 1.58 6.33 8.23
CA PHE A 51 2.98 6.32 7.80
C PHE A 51 3.59 7.69 8.02
N LYS A 52 4.90 7.72 8.25
CA LYS A 52 5.68 8.93 8.43
C LYS A 52 6.55 9.16 7.20
N ASP A 53 6.91 10.42 6.98
CA ASP A 53 7.86 10.75 5.93
C ASP A 53 9.30 10.45 6.40
N ILE A 54 10.28 10.71 5.55
CA ILE A 54 11.68 10.41 5.86
C ILE A 54 12.24 11.27 6.98
N GLU A 55 11.55 12.34 7.37
CA GLU A 55 11.95 13.22 8.46
C GLU A 55 11.27 12.87 9.78
N GLY A 56 10.40 11.87 9.78
CA GLY A 56 9.72 11.42 10.98
C GLY A 56 8.41 12.13 11.27
N ASN A 57 7.96 12.99 10.37
CA ASN A 57 6.66 13.67 10.48
C ASN A 57 5.58 12.86 9.77
N ALA A 58 4.32 13.09 10.14
CA ALA A 58 3.23 12.40 9.47
C ALA A 58 3.26 12.71 7.97
N ALA A 59 3.25 11.65 7.14
CA ALA A 59 3.27 11.83 5.70
C ALA A 59 1.90 12.31 5.23
N ALA A 60 1.85 13.47 4.62
CA ALA A 60 0.62 14.01 4.07
C ALA A 60 0.16 13.19 2.87
N ASP A 61 1.11 12.71 2.07
CA ASP A 61 0.86 11.84 0.94
C ASP A 61 1.62 10.53 1.20
N ILE A 62 0.99 9.40 0.90
CA ILE A 62 1.63 8.11 1.11
C ILE A 62 2.96 8.01 0.37
N LEU A 63 3.09 8.70 -0.76
CA LEU A 63 4.33 8.67 -1.54
C LEU A 63 5.49 9.43 -0.90
N ASP A 64 5.23 10.16 0.17
CA ASP A 64 6.30 10.80 0.96
C ASP A 64 6.91 9.84 1.98
N ALA A 65 6.31 8.68 2.17
CA ALA A 65 6.85 7.66 3.08
C ALA A 65 8.08 6.99 2.48
N PRO A 66 8.94 6.39 3.32
CA PRO A 66 10.12 5.70 2.82
C PRO A 66 9.76 4.60 1.83
N VAL A 67 10.60 4.45 0.81
CA VAL A 67 10.38 3.42 -0.23
C VAL A 67 10.25 2.04 0.39
N ALA A 68 11.07 1.74 1.39
CA ALA A 68 11.05 0.41 2.03
C ALA A 68 9.71 0.15 2.73
N ALA A 69 9.11 1.17 3.34
CA ALA A 69 7.81 1.02 3.99
C ALA A 69 6.72 0.78 2.96
N ILE A 70 6.73 1.54 1.85
CA ILE A 70 5.75 1.37 0.78
C ILE A 70 5.88 -0.03 0.17
N THR A 71 7.11 -0.46 -0.12
CA THR A 71 7.36 -1.77 -0.71
C THR A 71 6.85 -2.89 0.21
N ALA A 72 7.13 -2.78 1.50
CA ALA A 72 6.65 -3.77 2.47
C ALA A 72 5.11 -3.82 2.50
N ALA A 73 4.47 -2.64 2.45
CA ALA A 73 3.01 -2.56 2.42
C ALA A 73 2.44 -3.18 1.15
N MET A 74 3.07 -2.93 0.01
CA MET A 74 2.62 -3.50 -1.26
C MET A 74 2.70 -5.03 -1.25
N GLU A 75 3.79 -5.57 -0.72
CA GLU A 75 3.96 -7.02 -0.64
C GLU A 75 2.91 -7.66 0.27
N LYS A 76 2.67 -7.06 1.43
CA LYS A 76 1.68 -7.57 2.35
C LYS A 76 0.26 -7.46 1.78
N TRP A 77 -0.03 -6.37 1.08
CA TRP A 77 -1.33 -6.20 0.44
C TRP A 77 -1.54 -7.25 -0.65
N ALA A 78 -0.54 -7.48 -1.49
CA ALA A 78 -0.62 -8.48 -2.55
C ALA A 78 -0.87 -9.87 -1.97
N THR A 79 -0.18 -10.21 -0.88
CA THR A 79 -0.38 -11.47 -0.19
C THR A 79 -1.80 -11.56 0.37
N ALA A 80 -2.29 -10.49 0.98
CA ALA A 80 -3.62 -10.47 1.59
C ALA A 80 -4.71 -10.69 0.54
N ILE A 81 -4.62 -10.04 -0.62
CA ILE A 81 -5.64 -10.18 -1.64
C ILE A 81 -5.54 -11.52 -2.38
N SER A 82 -4.33 -12.08 -2.53
CA SER A 82 -4.18 -13.37 -3.20
C SER A 82 -4.59 -14.53 -2.30
N ALA A 83 -4.71 -14.32 -0.99
CA ALA A 83 -5.23 -15.33 -0.08
C ALA A 83 -6.76 -15.43 -0.14
N LEU A 84 -7.43 -14.52 -0.85
CA LEU A 84 -8.88 -14.55 -0.99
C LEU A 84 -9.29 -15.67 -1.94
N PRO A 85 -10.40 -16.35 -1.64
CA PRO A 85 -10.87 -17.37 -2.56
C PRO A 85 -11.25 -16.75 -3.90
N ASN A 86 -10.83 -17.39 -4.93
CA ASN A 86 -11.28 -17.00 -6.26
C ASN A 86 -12.71 -17.46 -6.43
N ALA A 87 -13.55 -16.52 -6.70
CA ALA A 87 -14.94 -16.83 -6.96
C ALA A 87 -15.09 -17.52 -8.32
#